data_b0428928aac236ed1dd86384b77f0b02
#
_entry.id   b0428928aac236ed1dd86384b77f0b02
#
_cell.length_a   1.000
_cell.length_b   1.000
_cell.length_c   1.000
_cell.angle_alpha   90.00
_cell.angle_beta   90.00
_cell.angle_gamma   90.00
#
_symmetry.space_group_name_H-M   'P 1'
#
loop_
_entity.id
_entity.type
_entity.pdbx_description
1 polymer ?
#
loop_
_entity_poly.entity_id
_entity_poly.type
_entity_poly.pdbx_seq_one_letter_code
_entity_poly.pdbx_strand_id
1 'polypeptide(L)'
;RSLTEQDYRKLLDIASINSMNRMAKCILYPNGFAPITGADENEIGQVCLIGFDDMEKDSPFTENVCRLVAGEFAKDENEIVINQHLAEQNQIEIGDELCFISENENGSARVTGFYLTGNERKQTENVLTINRIENQIYTNLSFAIEMGAERYEKIIAYVNKPEQLSETADVIGNTLGEGLGISTQDTMYQKMKFSIMQIERVTKLVFGLTVMTSIFVVGMLLCMWMRNRKVEIAVFISLGIPKLEVFLQMMTEIVCIYSLSCMMSAGVFRAIIPFLSELMGGMDGVRMNLVFSMRNVWKVWGIGVIVLILITLIVMLPCLTKKIKDTLSEMEG
;
A
#
# COMPACT_ATOMS: atom_id res chain seq x y z
N ARG A 1 26.09 4.90 19.75
CA ARG A 1 25.93 3.59 20.41
C ARG A 1 25.65 2.56 19.32
N SER A 2 26.34 1.44 19.36
CA SER A 2 26.11 0.32 18.45
C SER A 2 24.98 -0.57 18.98
N LEU A 3 24.24 -1.19 18.07
CA LEU A 3 23.14 -2.10 18.38
C LEU A 3 23.69 -3.49 18.78
N THR A 4 23.07 -4.10 19.77
CA THR A 4 23.47 -5.40 20.31
C THR A 4 22.34 -6.43 20.16
N GLU A 5 22.66 -7.72 20.38
CA GLU A 5 21.66 -8.79 20.43
C GLU A 5 20.58 -8.53 21.52
N GLN A 6 20.95 -7.87 22.62
CA GLN A 6 19.97 -7.51 23.66
C GLN A 6 18.97 -6.46 23.17
N ASP A 7 19.44 -5.50 22.36
CA ASP A 7 18.55 -4.49 21.76
C ASP A 7 17.60 -5.14 20.76
N TYR A 8 18.09 -6.09 19.94
CA TYR A 8 17.26 -6.87 19.03
C TYR A 8 16.15 -7.66 19.76
N ARG A 9 16.50 -8.33 20.87
CA ARG A 9 15.50 -9.07 21.66
C ARG A 9 14.42 -8.18 22.25
N LYS A 10 14.75 -6.98 22.68
CA LYS A 10 13.75 -6.00 23.16
C LYS A 10 12.79 -5.57 22.04
N LEU A 11 13.27 -5.48 20.80
CA LEU A 11 12.44 -5.13 19.65
C LEU A 11 11.48 -6.26 19.25
N LEU A 12 11.84 -7.53 19.48
CA LEU A 12 10.97 -8.68 19.24
C LEU A 12 9.67 -8.65 20.07
N ASP A 13 9.72 -8.04 21.25
CA ASP A 13 8.56 -7.94 22.14
C ASP A 13 7.55 -6.85 21.73
N ILE A 14 7.88 -6.04 20.71
CA ILE A 14 7.00 -4.97 20.21
C ILE A 14 5.96 -5.55 19.24
N ALA A 15 4.71 -5.60 19.65
CA ALA A 15 3.61 -6.24 18.92
C ALA A 15 3.30 -5.63 17.53
N SER A 16 3.70 -4.37 17.29
CA SER A 16 3.50 -3.69 15.99
C SER A 16 4.54 -4.07 14.93
N ILE A 17 5.66 -4.70 15.33
CA ILE A 17 6.71 -5.17 14.42
C ILE A 17 6.33 -6.55 13.88
N ASN A 18 6.33 -6.68 12.57
CA ASN A 18 6.00 -7.93 11.88
C ASN A 18 7.25 -8.80 11.62
N SER A 19 8.31 -8.18 11.16
CA SER A 19 9.58 -8.83 10.88
C SER A 19 10.71 -7.81 11.02
N MET A 20 11.92 -8.31 11.16
CA MET A 20 13.10 -7.47 11.22
C MET A 20 14.19 -8.04 10.31
N ASN A 21 15.06 -7.16 9.82
CA ASN A 21 16.23 -7.51 9.05
C ASN A 21 17.44 -6.84 9.71
N ARG A 22 18.38 -7.64 10.19
CA ARG A 22 19.60 -7.17 10.84
C ARG A 22 20.73 -7.07 9.82
N MET A 23 21.59 -6.10 10.01
CA MET A 23 22.81 -5.92 9.22
C MET A 23 24.00 -5.79 10.19
N ALA A 24 25.01 -6.62 9.96
CA ALA A 24 26.28 -6.53 10.64
C ALA A 24 27.42 -6.45 9.63
N LYS A 25 28.53 -5.85 10.03
CA LYS A 25 29.71 -5.81 9.19
C LYS A 25 30.98 -6.11 10.01
N CYS A 26 31.95 -6.73 9.37
CA CYS A 26 33.28 -6.92 9.89
C CYS A 26 34.33 -6.69 8.79
N ILE A 27 35.54 -6.45 9.23
CA ILE A 27 36.68 -6.21 8.37
C ILE A 27 37.54 -7.47 8.36
N LEU A 28 37.83 -7.95 7.15
CA LEU A 28 38.57 -9.20 6.98
C LEU A 28 39.81 -9.00 6.11
N TYR A 29 40.78 -9.84 6.31
CA TYR A 29 41.96 -9.96 5.44
C TYR A 29 41.70 -11.09 4.44
N PRO A 30 41.75 -10.81 3.13
CA PRO A 30 41.63 -11.85 2.12
C PRO A 30 42.85 -12.75 2.10
N ASN A 31 42.63 -14.05 1.93
CA ASN A 31 43.69 -15.02 1.79
C ASN A 31 43.55 -15.72 0.42
N GLY A 32 44.53 -15.52 -0.43
CA GLY A 32 44.56 -16.10 -1.79
C GLY A 32 43.95 -15.22 -2.89
N PHE A 33 43.45 -14.02 -2.56
CA PHE A 33 42.98 -13.02 -3.55
C PHE A 33 43.36 -11.60 -3.09
N ALA A 34 43.45 -10.66 -4.02
CA ALA A 34 43.82 -9.28 -3.79
C ALA A 34 42.61 -8.33 -3.90
N PRO A 35 42.34 -7.47 -2.91
CA PRO A 35 41.34 -6.44 -3.03
C PRO A 35 41.71 -5.39 -4.07
N ILE A 36 40.75 -4.64 -4.54
CA ILE A 36 40.99 -3.53 -5.47
C ILE A 36 41.56 -2.37 -4.65
N THR A 37 42.79 -1.94 -5.03
CA THR A 37 43.53 -0.91 -4.30
C THR A 37 42.83 0.45 -4.33
N GLY A 38 42.83 1.13 -3.16
CA GLY A 38 42.36 2.49 -2.97
C GLY A 38 43.51 3.52 -2.97
N ALA A 39 43.31 4.63 -2.24
CA ALA A 39 44.29 5.70 -2.08
C ALA A 39 45.46 5.35 -1.16
N ASP A 40 45.34 4.27 -0.44
CA ASP A 40 46.25 3.78 0.59
C ASP A 40 47.20 2.70 0.03
N GLU A 41 48.03 3.07 -0.93
CA GLU A 41 48.96 2.13 -1.62
C GLU A 41 49.85 1.29 -0.70
N ASN A 42 49.98 1.67 0.58
CA ASN A 42 50.80 1.01 1.58
C ASN A 42 50.04 0.21 2.65
N GLU A 43 48.68 0.15 2.57
CA GLU A 43 47.93 -0.63 3.55
C GLU A 43 47.78 -2.10 3.12
N ILE A 44 47.80 -2.99 4.11
CA ILE A 44 47.41 -4.38 3.94
C ILE A 44 45.98 -4.39 3.46
N GLY A 45 45.79 -4.88 2.24
CA GLY A 45 44.46 -4.85 1.61
C GLY A 45 43.42 -5.57 2.44
N GLN A 46 42.37 -4.85 2.83
CA GLN A 46 41.24 -5.36 3.60
C GLN A 46 39.98 -5.35 2.77
N VAL A 47 39.05 -6.24 3.09
CA VAL A 47 37.70 -6.28 2.54
C VAL A 47 36.66 -6.10 3.65
N CYS A 48 35.50 -5.56 3.31
CA CYS A 48 34.41 -5.39 4.23
C CYS A 48 33.36 -6.48 3.98
N LEU A 49 33.17 -7.39 4.93
CA LEU A 49 32.10 -8.39 4.89
C LEU A 49 30.84 -7.80 5.53
N ILE A 50 29.73 -7.86 4.82
CA ILE A 50 28.43 -7.29 5.23
C ILE A 50 27.39 -8.41 5.21
N GLY A 51 26.91 -8.78 6.38
CA GLY A 51 25.91 -9.81 6.56
C GLY A 51 24.51 -9.26 6.79
N PHE A 52 23.52 -9.89 6.18
CA PHE A 52 22.09 -9.61 6.34
C PHE A 52 21.34 -10.87 6.76
N ASP A 53 20.24 -10.72 7.53
CA ASP A 53 19.29 -11.82 7.73
C ASP A 53 18.64 -12.22 6.40
N ASP A 54 18.29 -11.21 5.57
CA ASP A 54 17.67 -11.40 4.26
C ASP A 54 18.17 -10.31 3.31
N MET A 55 18.98 -10.71 2.33
CA MET A 55 19.54 -9.80 1.33
C MET A 55 18.50 -9.33 0.31
N GLU A 56 17.37 -10.01 0.19
CA GLU A 56 16.29 -9.62 -0.70
C GLU A 56 15.42 -8.51 -0.09
N LYS A 57 15.66 -8.12 1.19
CA LYS A 57 14.95 -7.06 1.90
C LYS A 57 15.91 -5.98 2.41
N ASP A 58 15.60 -4.72 2.10
CA ASP A 58 16.32 -3.51 2.61
C ASP A 58 17.85 -3.62 2.59
N SER A 59 18.35 -4.18 1.54
CA SER A 59 19.75 -4.25 1.22
C SER A 59 20.08 -3.25 0.11
N PRO A 60 21.35 -2.98 -0.18
CA PRO A 60 21.74 -2.19 -1.33
C PRO A 60 21.18 -2.72 -2.66
N PHE A 61 20.74 -3.96 -2.73
CA PHE A 61 20.14 -4.57 -3.90
C PHE A 61 18.67 -4.14 -4.10
N THR A 62 17.90 -4.03 -3.04
CA THR A 62 16.52 -3.51 -3.08
C THR A 62 16.46 -2.01 -3.29
N GLU A 63 17.43 -1.27 -2.79
CA GLU A 63 17.55 0.18 -3.00
C GLU A 63 18.10 0.56 -4.38
N ASN A 64 18.31 -0.41 -5.27
CA ASN A 64 18.95 -0.24 -6.59
C ASN A 64 20.35 0.39 -6.56
N VAL A 65 21.04 0.32 -5.42
CA VAL A 65 22.44 0.72 -5.29
C VAL A 65 23.35 -0.37 -5.86
N CYS A 66 23.02 -1.63 -5.57
CA CYS A 66 23.68 -2.82 -6.13
C CYS A 66 22.71 -3.59 -7.01
N ARG A 67 23.24 -4.21 -8.06
CA ARG A 67 22.47 -5.08 -8.94
C ARG A 67 23.21 -6.41 -9.08
N LEU A 68 22.51 -7.51 -8.82
CA LEU A 68 23.01 -8.86 -9.11
C LEU A 68 23.10 -9.03 -10.62
N VAL A 69 24.27 -9.41 -11.13
CA VAL A 69 24.57 -9.53 -12.55
C VAL A 69 24.58 -11.00 -12.98
N ALA A 70 25.08 -11.87 -12.09
CA ALA A 70 25.17 -13.32 -12.34
C ALA A 70 24.99 -14.08 -11.02
N GLY A 71 24.52 -15.33 -11.10
CA GLY A 71 24.34 -16.21 -9.96
C GLY A 71 23.10 -15.90 -9.10
N GLU A 72 23.17 -16.23 -7.82
CA GLU A 72 22.08 -16.08 -6.83
C GLU A 72 22.59 -15.36 -5.59
N PHE A 73 21.67 -14.86 -4.75
CA PHE A 73 21.99 -14.32 -3.44
C PHE A 73 22.48 -15.42 -2.49
N ALA A 74 23.37 -15.06 -1.59
CA ALA A 74 23.78 -15.95 -0.51
C ALA A 74 22.60 -16.22 0.44
N LYS A 75 22.19 -17.48 0.57
CA LYS A 75 21.07 -17.94 1.41
C LYS A 75 21.55 -18.82 2.55
N ASP A 76 22.51 -19.66 2.24
CA ASP A 76 23.08 -20.60 3.20
C ASP A 76 24.26 -19.98 3.98
N GLU A 77 24.61 -20.64 5.07
CA GLU A 77 25.85 -20.32 5.80
C GLU A 77 27.03 -20.55 4.85
N ASN A 78 28.02 -19.68 4.92
CA ASN A 78 29.22 -19.72 4.08
C ASN A 78 29.00 -19.50 2.57
N GLU A 79 28.01 -18.73 2.21
CA GLU A 79 27.81 -18.23 0.85
C GLU A 79 28.06 -16.73 0.79
N ILE A 80 28.65 -16.26 -0.32
CA ILE A 80 28.97 -14.86 -0.53
C ILE A 80 28.64 -14.38 -1.94
N VAL A 81 28.33 -13.10 -2.02
CA VAL A 81 28.16 -12.36 -3.28
C VAL A 81 29.25 -11.28 -3.33
N ILE A 82 30.04 -11.27 -4.39
CA ILE A 82 31.19 -10.37 -4.55
C ILE A 82 30.98 -9.44 -5.74
N ASN A 83 31.74 -8.34 -5.78
CA ASN A 83 31.70 -7.44 -6.91
C ASN A 83 32.33 -8.10 -8.16
N GLN A 84 31.74 -7.87 -9.33
CA GLN A 84 32.21 -8.47 -10.59
C GLN A 84 33.63 -8.03 -10.92
N HIS A 85 34.01 -6.78 -10.68
CA HIS A 85 35.38 -6.31 -10.98
C HIS A 85 36.42 -6.95 -10.05
N LEU A 86 36.04 -7.20 -8.79
CA LEU A 86 36.90 -7.95 -7.85
C LEU A 86 37.09 -9.40 -8.34
N ALA A 87 36.03 -10.02 -8.82
CA ALA A 87 36.09 -11.36 -9.40
C ALA A 87 36.96 -11.41 -10.65
N GLU A 88 36.76 -10.47 -11.59
CA GLU A 88 37.54 -10.37 -12.83
C GLU A 88 39.05 -10.16 -12.56
N GLN A 89 39.39 -9.29 -11.60
CA GLN A 89 40.78 -9.03 -11.24
C GLN A 89 41.49 -10.29 -10.70
N ASN A 90 40.77 -11.11 -9.96
CA ASN A 90 41.34 -12.29 -9.27
C ASN A 90 41.02 -13.60 -10.01
N GLN A 91 40.34 -13.55 -11.18
CA GLN A 91 39.92 -14.73 -11.95
C GLN A 91 39.04 -15.70 -11.12
N ILE A 92 38.12 -15.15 -10.33
CA ILE A 92 37.21 -15.90 -9.47
C ILE A 92 35.93 -16.22 -10.27
N GLU A 93 35.50 -17.49 -10.20
CA GLU A 93 34.26 -17.97 -10.82
C GLU A 93 33.18 -18.26 -9.77
N ILE A 94 31.91 -18.33 -10.21
CA ILE A 94 30.80 -18.74 -9.33
C ILE A 94 31.04 -20.22 -8.95
N GLY A 95 31.00 -20.49 -7.66
CA GLY A 95 31.30 -21.80 -7.09
C GLY A 95 32.66 -21.90 -6.44
N ASP A 96 33.57 -20.94 -6.67
CA ASP A 96 34.89 -20.90 -6.02
C ASP A 96 34.76 -20.63 -4.52
N GLU A 97 35.69 -21.14 -3.76
CA GLU A 97 35.80 -20.96 -2.32
C GLU A 97 36.85 -19.91 -1.99
N LEU A 98 36.45 -18.82 -1.33
CA LEU A 98 37.35 -17.76 -0.87
C LEU A 98 37.63 -17.89 0.62
N CYS A 99 38.92 -17.75 0.98
CA CYS A 99 39.34 -17.79 2.35
C CYS A 99 39.55 -16.40 2.93
N PHE A 100 39.17 -16.23 4.19
CA PHE A 100 39.25 -14.99 4.94
C PHE A 100 39.95 -15.22 6.27
N ILE A 101 40.69 -14.23 6.70
CA ILE A 101 41.37 -14.21 8.00
C ILE A 101 40.77 -13.05 8.80
N SER A 102 40.21 -13.38 9.95
CA SER A 102 39.83 -12.42 10.99
C SER A 102 40.88 -12.41 12.10
N GLU A 103 40.75 -11.47 13.03
CA GLU A 103 41.62 -11.45 14.23
C GLU A 103 41.51 -12.71 15.09
N ASN A 104 40.33 -13.32 15.09
CA ASN A 104 40.01 -14.44 15.99
C ASN A 104 39.82 -15.78 15.26
N GLU A 105 39.39 -15.78 13.99
CA GLU A 105 39.05 -17.00 13.27
C GLU A 105 39.38 -16.91 11.77
N ASN A 106 39.60 -18.06 11.16
CA ASN A 106 39.73 -18.20 9.72
C ASN A 106 38.50 -18.88 9.20
N GLY A 107 37.91 -18.34 8.15
CA GLY A 107 36.73 -18.90 7.51
C GLY A 107 36.89 -18.96 6.01
N SER A 108 36.03 -19.78 5.38
CA SER A 108 35.91 -19.85 3.94
C SER A 108 34.46 -19.77 3.54
N ALA A 109 34.20 -19.16 2.38
CA ALA A 109 32.86 -19.06 1.84
C ALA A 109 32.84 -19.24 0.33
N ARG A 110 31.78 -19.83 -0.17
CA ARG A 110 31.57 -20.10 -1.59
C ARG A 110 30.92 -18.90 -2.29
N VAL A 111 31.46 -18.53 -3.43
CA VAL A 111 30.89 -17.47 -4.27
C VAL A 111 29.64 -17.97 -4.98
N THR A 112 28.50 -17.36 -4.71
CA THR A 112 27.20 -17.72 -5.33
C THR A 112 26.73 -16.71 -6.37
N GLY A 113 27.26 -15.48 -6.34
CA GLY A 113 26.85 -14.47 -7.30
C GLY A 113 27.79 -13.29 -7.41
N PHE A 114 27.60 -12.55 -8.50
CA PHE A 114 28.33 -11.33 -8.78
C PHE A 114 27.39 -10.12 -8.83
N TYR A 115 27.84 -8.98 -8.28
CA TYR A 115 27.08 -7.74 -8.33
C TYR A 115 27.88 -6.59 -8.92
N LEU A 116 27.18 -5.55 -9.39
CA LEU A 116 27.69 -4.26 -9.79
C LEU A 116 26.84 -3.13 -9.18
N THR A 117 27.47 -1.98 -8.92
CA THR A 117 26.76 -0.78 -8.42
C THR A 117 26.51 0.25 -9.53
N GLY A 118 27.22 0.16 -10.64
CA GLY A 118 27.22 1.15 -11.72
C GLY A 118 27.99 2.44 -11.39
N ASN A 119 28.55 2.55 -10.21
CA ASN A 119 29.33 3.71 -9.75
C ASN A 119 30.83 3.40 -9.55
N GLU A 120 31.28 2.19 -9.84
CA GLU A 120 32.64 1.70 -9.59
C GLU A 120 33.72 2.62 -10.23
N ARG A 121 33.47 3.09 -11.43
CA ARG A 121 34.40 3.98 -12.17
C ARG A 121 34.42 5.42 -11.67
N LYS A 122 33.45 5.83 -10.87
CA LYS A 122 33.33 7.22 -10.35
C LYS A 122 33.98 7.41 -8.98
N GLN A 123 34.29 6.32 -8.28
CA GLN A 123 35.02 6.39 -7.01
C GLN A 123 36.52 6.57 -7.32
N THR A 124 36.86 7.80 -7.64
CA THR A 124 38.23 8.20 -7.95
C THR A 124 39.05 8.44 -6.70
N GLU A 125 40.26 7.90 -6.70
CA GLU A 125 41.54 8.37 -6.18
C GLU A 125 41.70 8.73 -4.67
N ASN A 126 40.62 8.94 -3.90
CA ASN A 126 40.75 9.34 -2.47
C ASN A 126 39.94 8.45 -1.51
N VAL A 127 39.57 7.23 -1.92
CA VAL A 127 38.85 6.30 -1.08
C VAL A 127 39.77 5.19 -0.61
N LEU A 128 39.80 4.93 0.72
CA LEU A 128 40.57 3.83 1.30
C LEU A 128 40.14 2.49 0.71
N THR A 129 41.07 1.55 0.58
CA THR A 129 40.82 0.20 0.03
C THR A 129 39.60 -0.47 0.66
N ILE A 130 39.46 -0.40 1.98
CA ILE A 130 38.35 -0.98 2.73
C ILE A 130 37.00 -0.35 2.42
N ASN A 131 36.99 0.92 2.07
CA ASN A 131 35.75 1.68 1.79
C ASN A 131 35.34 1.62 0.33
N ARG A 132 36.13 0.98 -0.52
CA ARG A 132 35.76 0.79 -1.93
C ARG A 132 34.56 -0.15 -2.04
N ILE A 133 33.62 0.21 -2.88
CA ILE A 133 32.40 -0.59 -3.11
C ILE A 133 32.75 -1.96 -3.67
N GLU A 134 33.79 -2.02 -4.49
CA GLU A 134 34.26 -3.26 -5.10
C GLU A 134 34.78 -4.27 -4.09
N ASN A 135 35.25 -3.81 -2.91
CA ASN A 135 35.77 -4.63 -1.83
C ASN A 135 34.72 -4.96 -0.74
N GLN A 136 33.45 -4.62 -1.01
CA GLN A 136 32.32 -5.04 -0.16
C GLN A 136 31.87 -6.43 -0.59
N ILE A 137 31.79 -7.33 0.36
CA ILE A 137 31.36 -8.72 0.17
C ILE A 137 30.07 -8.92 0.95
N TYR A 138 29.03 -9.39 0.31
CA TYR A 138 27.73 -9.60 0.92
C TYR A 138 27.51 -11.06 1.27
N THR A 139 26.98 -11.33 2.45
CA THR A 139 26.78 -12.68 2.97
C THR A 139 25.56 -12.78 3.87
N ASN A 140 25.25 -13.99 4.33
CA ASN A 140 24.29 -14.22 5.41
C ASN A 140 24.81 -13.68 6.74
N LEU A 141 23.92 -13.20 7.61
CA LEU A 141 24.27 -12.66 8.92
C LEU A 141 25.03 -13.65 9.80
N SER A 142 24.69 -14.94 9.73
CA SER A 142 25.34 -15.99 10.53
C SER A 142 26.83 -16.06 10.25
N PHE A 143 27.24 -16.06 8.99
CA PHE A 143 28.63 -16.07 8.60
C PHE A 143 29.37 -14.79 9.01
N ALA A 144 28.73 -13.62 8.89
CA ALA A 144 29.34 -12.37 9.33
C ALA A 144 29.62 -12.36 10.86
N ILE A 145 28.69 -12.94 11.66
CA ILE A 145 28.88 -13.08 13.12
C ILE A 145 30.00 -14.07 13.41
N GLU A 146 30.08 -15.21 12.73
CA GLU A 146 31.15 -16.18 12.87
C GLU A 146 32.54 -15.56 12.58
N MET A 147 32.59 -14.70 11.54
CA MET A 147 33.81 -14.00 11.17
C MET A 147 34.13 -12.79 12.06
N GLY A 148 33.40 -12.57 13.16
CA GLY A 148 33.73 -11.57 14.18
C GLY A 148 32.89 -10.29 14.13
N ALA A 149 31.74 -10.27 13.47
CA ALA A 149 30.82 -9.15 13.57
C ALA A 149 30.11 -9.17 14.94
N GLU A 150 30.61 -8.46 15.92
CA GLU A 150 30.10 -8.44 17.30
C GLU A 150 28.83 -7.60 17.48
N ARG A 151 28.53 -6.71 16.54
CA ARG A 151 27.51 -5.68 16.69
C ARG A 151 26.74 -5.48 15.40
N TYR A 152 25.46 -5.07 15.56
CA TYR A 152 24.66 -4.68 14.42
C TYR A 152 24.90 -3.23 14.06
N GLU A 153 25.14 -2.98 12.78
CA GLU A 153 25.23 -1.63 12.21
C GLU A 153 23.83 -1.02 12.07
N LYS A 154 22.86 -1.85 11.63
CA LYS A 154 21.50 -1.44 11.36
C LYS A 154 20.54 -2.58 11.69
N ILE A 155 19.38 -2.25 12.27
CA ILE A 155 18.25 -3.14 12.40
C ILE A 155 17.05 -2.45 11.74
N ILE A 156 16.45 -3.12 10.78
CA ILE A 156 15.29 -2.62 10.05
C ILE A 156 14.08 -3.37 10.55
N ALA A 157 13.10 -2.63 11.05
CA ALA A 157 11.85 -3.18 11.55
C ALA A 157 10.71 -2.87 10.57
N TYR A 158 9.96 -3.89 10.19
CA TYR A 158 8.82 -3.78 9.29
C TYR A 158 7.52 -3.78 10.09
N VAL A 159 6.66 -2.83 9.77
CA VAL A 159 5.37 -2.63 10.42
C VAL A 159 4.24 -3.02 9.47
N ASN A 160 3.23 -3.75 9.97
CA ASN A 160 2.10 -4.19 9.15
C ASN A 160 1.23 -3.06 8.61
N LYS A 161 1.13 -1.96 9.37
CA LYS A 161 0.27 -0.83 9.05
C LYS A 161 1.09 0.44 9.00
N PRO A 162 1.18 1.11 7.83
CA PRO A 162 1.95 2.34 7.70
C PRO A 162 1.49 3.46 8.66
N GLU A 163 0.21 3.45 9.09
CA GLU A 163 -0.31 4.42 10.06
C GLU A 163 0.32 4.29 11.44
N GLN A 164 0.81 3.10 11.78
CA GLN A 164 1.45 2.80 13.08
C GLN A 164 2.96 3.07 13.07
N LEU A 165 3.53 3.46 11.93
CA LEU A 165 4.98 3.61 11.78
C LEU A 165 5.55 4.65 12.76
N SER A 166 4.90 5.81 12.86
CA SER A 166 5.33 6.89 13.75
C SER A 166 5.24 6.48 15.23
N GLU A 167 4.12 5.87 15.61
CA GLU A 167 3.90 5.38 16.98
C GLU A 167 4.91 4.26 17.33
N THR A 168 5.16 3.35 16.38
CA THR A 168 6.14 2.28 16.58
C THR A 168 7.56 2.85 16.70
N ALA A 169 7.91 3.88 15.93
CA ALA A 169 9.21 4.54 16.05
C ALA A 169 9.41 5.18 17.44
N ASP A 170 8.37 5.81 17.99
CA ASP A 170 8.39 6.38 19.34
C ASP A 170 8.54 5.28 20.41
N VAL A 171 7.84 4.15 20.25
CA VAL A 171 7.97 2.99 21.15
C VAL A 171 9.39 2.41 21.09
N ILE A 172 9.98 2.27 19.88
CA ILE A 172 11.35 1.81 19.70
C ILE A 172 12.33 2.78 20.41
N GLY A 173 12.16 4.10 20.22
CA GLY A 173 12.98 5.13 20.86
C GLY A 173 12.95 5.04 22.37
N ASN A 174 11.76 4.89 22.94
CA ASN A 174 11.58 4.73 24.39
C ASN A 174 12.18 3.42 24.93
N THR A 175 12.12 2.34 24.14
CA THR A 175 12.60 1.01 24.54
C THR A 175 14.12 0.91 24.49
N LEU A 176 14.75 1.49 23.47
CA LEU A 176 16.19 1.43 23.27
C LEU A 176 16.96 2.56 23.94
N GLY A 177 16.27 3.67 24.30
CA GLY A 177 16.85 4.83 24.95
C GLY A 177 17.63 5.75 24.02
N GLU A 178 18.25 6.77 24.60
CA GLU A 178 18.99 7.79 23.86
C GLU A 178 20.31 7.27 23.22
N GLY A 179 20.73 7.89 22.13
CA GLY A 179 22.00 7.62 21.45
C GLY A 179 21.92 6.69 20.23
N LEU A 180 20.71 6.33 19.79
CA LEU A 180 20.45 5.63 18.54
C LEU A 180 19.72 6.53 17.55
N GLY A 181 20.15 6.52 16.29
CA GLY A 181 19.45 7.20 15.20
C GLY A 181 18.28 6.33 14.74
N ILE A 182 17.04 6.82 14.90
CA ILE A 182 15.86 6.17 14.35
C ILE A 182 15.44 6.95 13.11
N SER A 183 15.34 6.25 11.98
CA SER A 183 14.88 6.81 10.72
C SER A 183 13.66 6.04 10.26
N THR A 184 12.57 6.75 9.95
CA THR A 184 11.38 6.16 9.37
C THR A 184 11.36 6.44 7.87
N GLN A 185 11.20 5.41 7.05
CA GLN A 185 11.05 5.57 5.60
C GLN A 185 9.57 5.67 5.23
N ASP A 186 8.93 6.76 5.65
CA ASP A 186 7.53 7.01 5.35
C ASP A 186 7.28 8.14 4.33
N THR A 187 8.34 8.79 3.86
CA THR A 187 8.23 9.93 2.92
C THR A 187 7.44 9.60 1.66
N MET A 188 7.61 8.41 1.11
CA MET A 188 6.81 7.92 -0.02
C MET A 188 5.35 7.69 0.38
N TYR A 189 5.13 7.05 1.54
CA TYR A 189 3.80 6.81 2.08
C TYR A 189 3.07 8.12 2.39
N GLN A 190 3.72 9.10 3.01
CA GLN A 190 3.13 10.41 3.32
C GLN A 190 2.72 11.15 2.04
N LYS A 191 3.56 11.15 1.00
CA LYS A 191 3.21 11.73 -0.30
C LYS A 191 2.01 11.01 -0.95
N MET A 192 2.01 9.68 -0.92
CA MET A 192 0.89 8.87 -1.42
C MET A 192 -0.38 9.09 -0.59
N LYS A 193 -0.29 9.10 0.73
CA LYS A 193 -1.41 9.35 1.65
C LYS A 193 -2.07 10.69 1.39
N PHE A 194 -1.28 11.75 1.21
CA PHE A 194 -1.79 13.08 0.89
C PHE A 194 -2.56 13.08 -0.44
N SER A 195 -2.02 12.44 -1.47
CA SER A 195 -2.68 12.32 -2.78
C SER A 195 -3.97 11.50 -2.68
N ILE A 196 -3.95 10.38 -1.95
CA ILE A 196 -5.13 9.54 -1.72
C ILE A 196 -6.21 10.31 -0.95
N MET A 197 -5.85 11.05 0.11
CA MET A 197 -6.81 11.87 0.85
C MET A 197 -7.43 12.99 0.01
N GLN A 198 -6.68 13.59 -0.92
CA GLN A 198 -7.24 14.56 -1.86
C GLN A 198 -8.23 13.91 -2.82
N ILE A 199 -7.90 12.74 -3.38
CA ILE A 199 -8.80 11.97 -4.24
C ILE A 199 -10.07 11.59 -3.48
N GLU A 200 -9.95 11.12 -2.25
CA GLU A 200 -11.08 10.78 -1.39
C GLU A 200 -11.99 12.00 -1.14
N ARG A 201 -11.41 13.16 -0.86
CA ARG A 201 -12.17 14.41 -0.67
C ARG A 201 -12.92 14.82 -1.94
N VAL A 202 -12.25 14.80 -3.09
CA VAL A 202 -12.88 15.10 -4.39
C VAL A 202 -13.99 14.10 -4.70
N THR A 203 -13.74 12.82 -4.49
CA THR A 203 -14.72 11.75 -4.70
C THR A 203 -15.95 11.94 -3.82
N LYS A 204 -15.77 12.28 -2.54
CA LYS A 204 -16.89 12.60 -1.63
C LYS A 204 -17.69 13.82 -2.09
N LEU A 205 -17.02 14.86 -2.57
CA LEU A 205 -17.69 16.05 -3.11
C LEU A 205 -18.51 15.73 -4.36
N VAL A 206 -17.90 15.03 -5.32
CA VAL A 206 -18.60 14.60 -6.57
C VAL A 206 -19.77 13.70 -6.23
N PHE A 207 -19.60 12.75 -5.34
CA PHE A 207 -20.68 11.87 -4.89
C PHE A 207 -21.81 12.66 -4.22
N GLY A 208 -21.50 13.62 -3.34
CA GLY A 208 -22.47 14.48 -2.69
C GLY A 208 -23.26 15.33 -3.70
N LEU A 209 -22.57 15.94 -4.69
CA LEU A 209 -23.23 16.69 -5.78
C LEU A 209 -24.13 15.78 -6.62
N THR A 210 -23.67 14.57 -6.95
CA THR A 210 -24.46 13.62 -7.75
C THR A 210 -25.73 13.20 -7.00
N VAL A 211 -25.64 12.92 -5.70
CA VAL A 211 -26.80 12.60 -4.88
C VAL A 211 -27.77 13.78 -4.81
N MET A 212 -27.27 14.98 -4.59
CA MET A 212 -28.08 16.20 -4.50
C MET A 212 -28.83 16.47 -5.82
N THR A 213 -28.14 16.41 -6.95
CA THR A 213 -28.76 16.59 -8.27
C THR A 213 -29.78 15.49 -8.58
N SER A 214 -29.49 14.23 -8.20
CA SER A 214 -30.43 13.11 -8.37
C SER A 214 -31.71 13.32 -7.57
N ILE A 215 -31.61 13.74 -6.30
CA ILE A 215 -32.78 14.06 -5.46
C ILE A 215 -33.61 15.17 -6.09
N PHE A 216 -32.97 16.21 -6.60
CA PHE A 216 -33.65 17.33 -7.26
C PHE A 216 -34.41 16.90 -8.54
N VAL A 217 -33.72 16.14 -9.42
CA VAL A 217 -34.33 15.63 -10.67
C VAL A 217 -35.48 14.70 -10.38
N VAL A 218 -35.31 13.74 -9.45
CA VAL A 218 -36.40 12.81 -9.08
C VAL A 218 -37.58 13.56 -8.45
N GLY A 219 -37.29 14.56 -7.60
CA GLY A 219 -38.32 15.40 -7.00
C GLY A 219 -39.15 16.16 -8.06
N MET A 220 -38.45 16.76 -9.05
CA MET A 220 -39.15 17.44 -10.16
C MET A 220 -39.99 16.47 -10.99
N LEU A 221 -39.46 15.29 -11.33
CA LEU A 221 -40.20 14.27 -12.08
C LEU A 221 -41.44 13.77 -11.33
N LEU A 222 -41.31 13.52 -10.03
CA LEU A 222 -42.44 13.12 -9.17
C LEU A 222 -43.46 14.23 -9.07
N CYS A 223 -43.05 15.49 -8.95
CA CYS A 223 -43.95 16.63 -8.92
C CYS A 223 -44.74 16.75 -10.24
N MET A 224 -44.07 16.62 -11.38
CA MET A 224 -44.71 16.64 -12.69
C MET A 224 -45.69 15.44 -12.88
N TRP A 225 -45.28 14.24 -12.46
CA TRP A 225 -46.11 13.05 -12.52
C TRP A 225 -47.35 13.15 -11.65
N MET A 226 -47.22 13.64 -10.42
CA MET A 226 -48.36 13.91 -9.52
C MET A 226 -49.30 14.97 -10.08
N ARG A 227 -48.75 16.03 -10.73
CA ARG A 227 -49.57 17.05 -11.39
C ARG A 227 -50.47 16.46 -12.48
N ASN A 228 -49.92 15.53 -13.26
CA ASN A 228 -50.69 14.89 -14.35
C ASN A 228 -51.78 13.94 -13.80
N ARG A 229 -51.60 13.37 -12.59
CA ARG A 229 -52.58 12.46 -11.97
C ARG A 229 -53.54 13.13 -10.99
N LYS A 230 -53.56 14.47 -10.89
CA LYS A 230 -54.47 15.19 -9.98
C LYS A 230 -55.95 14.82 -10.19
N VAL A 231 -56.36 14.64 -11.45
CA VAL A 231 -57.73 14.26 -11.80
C VAL A 231 -58.09 12.88 -11.26
N GLU A 232 -57.25 11.89 -11.47
CA GLU A 232 -57.43 10.53 -10.97
C GLU A 232 -57.53 10.51 -9.44
N ILE A 233 -56.64 11.24 -8.76
CA ILE A 233 -56.65 11.37 -7.30
C ILE A 233 -57.96 12.00 -6.82
N ALA A 234 -58.45 13.06 -7.49
CA ALA A 234 -59.68 13.73 -7.14
C ALA A 234 -60.90 12.79 -7.34
N VAL A 235 -60.95 11.98 -8.39
CA VAL A 235 -61.95 10.97 -8.65
C VAL A 235 -61.98 9.91 -7.54
N PHE A 236 -60.81 9.36 -7.16
CA PHE A 236 -60.72 8.38 -6.06
C PHE A 236 -61.24 8.92 -4.73
N ILE A 237 -60.89 10.17 -4.40
CA ILE A 237 -61.33 10.80 -3.17
C ILE A 237 -62.87 11.11 -3.26
N SER A 238 -63.42 11.48 -4.41
CA SER A 238 -64.86 11.70 -4.58
C SER A 238 -65.71 10.43 -4.51
N LEU A 239 -65.09 9.28 -4.85
CA LEU A 239 -65.67 7.95 -4.64
C LEU A 239 -65.64 7.46 -3.18
N GLY A 240 -65.10 8.28 -2.27
CA GLY A 240 -65.01 7.97 -0.83
C GLY A 240 -63.81 7.16 -0.40
N ILE A 241 -62.80 6.96 -1.28
CA ILE A 241 -61.57 6.26 -0.92
C ILE A 241 -60.77 7.15 0.04
N PRO A 242 -60.33 6.63 1.19
CA PRO A 242 -59.57 7.41 2.15
C PRO A 242 -58.23 7.87 1.57
N LYS A 243 -57.86 9.11 1.84
CA LYS A 243 -56.63 9.74 1.32
C LYS A 243 -55.39 8.90 1.56
N LEU A 244 -55.34 8.12 2.64
CA LEU A 244 -54.22 7.23 2.99
C LEU A 244 -54.10 6.05 2.00
N GLU A 245 -55.21 5.48 1.55
CA GLU A 245 -55.16 4.39 0.57
C GLU A 245 -54.67 4.86 -0.78
N VAL A 246 -55.11 6.05 -1.22
CA VAL A 246 -54.60 6.69 -2.46
C VAL A 246 -53.10 6.97 -2.35
N PHE A 247 -52.67 7.43 -1.21
CA PHE A 247 -51.22 7.61 -0.95
C PHE A 247 -50.44 6.29 -1.02
N LEU A 248 -50.90 5.24 -0.36
CA LEU A 248 -50.28 3.92 -0.37
C LEU A 248 -50.24 3.32 -1.78
N GLN A 249 -51.27 3.49 -2.57
CA GLN A 249 -51.32 3.03 -3.96
C GLN A 249 -50.23 3.72 -4.81
N MET A 250 -50.06 5.04 -4.68
CA MET A 250 -49.05 5.79 -5.39
C MET A 250 -47.61 5.38 -4.91
N MET A 251 -47.45 5.17 -3.60
CA MET A 251 -46.20 4.71 -3.03
C MET A 251 -45.79 3.34 -3.55
N THR A 252 -46.69 2.38 -3.61
CA THR A 252 -46.38 1.04 -4.13
C THR A 252 -45.93 1.10 -5.59
N GLU A 253 -46.57 1.92 -6.41
CA GLU A 253 -46.18 2.10 -7.82
C GLU A 253 -44.78 2.67 -7.95
N ILE A 254 -44.43 3.73 -7.20
CA ILE A 254 -43.10 4.34 -7.19
C ILE A 254 -42.03 3.35 -6.70
N VAL A 255 -42.31 2.63 -5.63
CA VAL A 255 -41.36 1.65 -5.06
C VAL A 255 -41.15 0.47 -6.02
N CYS A 256 -42.19 0.01 -6.73
CA CYS A 256 -42.05 -1.03 -7.75
C CYS A 256 -41.16 -0.57 -8.91
N ILE A 257 -41.36 0.63 -9.45
CA ILE A 257 -40.55 1.19 -10.54
C ILE A 257 -39.10 1.36 -10.07
N TYR A 258 -38.90 1.89 -8.86
CA TYR A 258 -37.54 2.05 -8.28
C TYR A 258 -36.86 0.70 -8.09
N SER A 259 -37.56 -0.30 -7.58
CA SER A 259 -37.00 -1.65 -7.37
C SER A 259 -36.56 -2.28 -8.68
N LEU A 260 -37.36 -2.16 -9.72
CA LEU A 260 -37.03 -2.63 -11.08
C LEU A 260 -35.76 -1.92 -11.62
N SER A 261 -35.74 -0.58 -11.49
CA SER A 261 -34.59 0.24 -11.90
C SER A 261 -33.30 -0.13 -11.15
N CYS A 262 -33.43 -0.40 -9.85
CA CYS A 262 -32.28 -0.83 -9.01
C CYS A 262 -31.73 -2.20 -9.44
N MET A 263 -32.62 -3.14 -9.78
CA MET A 263 -32.21 -4.46 -10.31
C MET A 263 -31.52 -4.33 -11.66
N MET A 264 -32.07 -3.54 -12.58
CA MET A 264 -31.42 -3.30 -13.88
C MET A 264 -30.05 -2.63 -13.71
N SER A 265 -29.95 -1.61 -12.87
CA SER A 265 -28.69 -0.92 -12.57
C SER A 265 -27.64 -1.87 -11.97
N ALA A 266 -28.02 -2.74 -11.04
CA ALA A 266 -27.12 -3.73 -10.46
C ALA A 266 -26.62 -4.74 -11.51
N GLY A 267 -27.47 -5.14 -12.46
CA GLY A 267 -27.11 -6.00 -13.59
C GLY A 267 -26.09 -5.35 -14.52
N VAL A 268 -26.33 -4.11 -14.91
CA VAL A 268 -25.43 -3.31 -15.74
C VAL A 268 -24.09 -3.09 -15.04
N PHE A 269 -24.12 -2.73 -13.77
CA PHE A 269 -22.88 -2.54 -12.99
C PHE A 269 -22.04 -3.82 -12.93
N ARG A 270 -22.69 -4.98 -12.69
CA ARG A 270 -22.00 -6.28 -12.70
C ARG A 270 -21.34 -6.60 -14.05
N ALA A 271 -21.99 -6.20 -15.17
CA ALA A 271 -21.45 -6.41 -16.51
C ALA A 271 -20.26 -5.49 -16.82
N ILE A 272 -20.23 -4.29 -16.25
CA ILE A 272 -19.18 -3.29 -16.49
C ILE A 272 -17.93 -3.51 -15.64
N ILE A 273 -18.04 -4.14 -14.46
CA ILE A 273 -16.91 -4.40 -13.54
C ILE A 273 -15.69 -5.02 -14.23
N PRO A 274 -15.79 -6.10 -15.02
CA PRO A 274 -14.60 -6.69 -15.66
C PRO A 274 -13.93 -5.73 -16.64
N PHE A 275 -14.69 -4.94 -17.38
CA PHE A 275 -14.16 -3.93 -18.28
C PHE A 275 -13.44 -2.80 -17.54
N LEU A 276 -14.02 -2.32 -16.42
CA LEU A 276 -13.33 -1.32 -15.57
C LEU A 276 -12.07 -1.87 -14.93
N SER A 277 -12.07 -3.11 -14.48
CA SER A 277 -10.90 -3.74 -13.86
C SER A 277 -9.76 -3.92 -14.87
N GLU A 278 -10.06 -4.19 -16.13
CA GLU A 278 -9.10 -4.28 -17.22
C GLU A 278 -8.53 -2.90 -17.59
N LEU A 279 -9.38 -1.88 -17.66
CA LEU A 279 -8.97 -0.50 -17.95
C LEU A 279 -8.06 0.09 -16.87
N MET A 280 -8.34 -0.22 -15.61
CA MET A 280 -7.55 0.25 -14.46
C MET A 280 -6.33 -0.62 -14.17
N GLY A 281 -6.34 -1.90 -14.55
CA GLY A 281 -5.24 -2.84 -14.36
C GLY A 281 -4.06 -2.64 -15.34
N GLY A 282 -4.23 -1.82 -16.38
CA GLY A 282 -3.17 -1.48 -17.34
C GLY A 282 -2.17 -0.43 -16.86
N MET A 283 -2.37 0.19 -15.71
CA MET A 283 -1.44 1.12 -15.08
C MET A 283 -0.78 0.44 -13.88
N ASP A 284 0.47 0.02 -14.04
CA ASP A 284 1.40 -0.38 -12.96
C ASP A 284 1.07 -1.65 -12.14
N GLY A 285 0.49 -2.70 -12.73
CA GLY A 285 0.48 -4.04 -12.11
C GLY A 285 -0.39 -4.18 -10.83
N VAL A 286 -1.03 -3.12 -10.35
CA VAL A 286 -1.94 -3.17 -9.19
C VAL A 286 -3.32 -3.60 -9.64
N ARG A 287 -3.64 -4.88 -9.50
CA ARG A 287 -5.01 -5.39 -9.72
C ARG A 287 -5.93 -4.90 -8.63
N MET A 288 -6.71 -3.85 -8.90
CA MET A 288 -7.82 -3.47 -8.02
C MET A 288 -8.93 -4.52 -8.12
N ASN A 289 -9.08 -5.33 -7.09
CA ASN A 289 -10.21 -6.25 -6.97
C ASN A 289 -11.48 -5.47 -6.63
N LEU A 290 -12.22 -5.04 -7.66
CA LEU A 290 -13.55 -4.48 -7.48
C LEU A 290 -14.53 -5.60 -7.11
N VAL A 291 -14.86 -5.72 -5.82
CA VAL A 291 -15.77 -6.75 -5.32
C VAL A 291 -17.20 -6.25 -5.35
N PHE A 292 -18.03 -6.87 -6.19
CA PHE A 292 -19.48 -6.68 -6.16
C PHE A 292 -20.07 -7.37 -4.93
N SER A 293 -20.64 -6.60 -3.99
CA SER A 293 -21.29 -7.13 -2.80
C SER A 293 -22.79 -6.88 -2.83
N MET A 294 -23.58 -7.95 -2.85
CA MET A 294 -25.03 -7.90 -2.74
C MET A 294 -25.53 -7.15 -1.50
N ARG A 295 -24.78 -7.23 -0.40
CA ARG A 295 -25.11 -6.49 0.84
C ARG A 295 -25.13 -4.98 0.62
N ASN A 296 -24.26 -4.46 -0.22
CA ASN A 296 -24.20 -3.03 -0.54
C ASN A 296 -25.39 -2.61 -1.43
N VAL A 297 -25.81 -3.48 -2.36
CA VAL A 297 -27.01 -3.24 -3.19
C VAL A 297 -28.26 -3.09 -2.32
N TRP A 298 -28.46 -3.97 -1.33
CA TRP A 298 -29.58 -3.88 -0.40
C TRP A 298 -29.55 -2.61 0.46
N LYS A 299 -28.37 -2.16 0.88
CA LYS A 299 -28.23 -0.88 1.61
C LYS A 299 -28.63 0.31 0.75
N VAL A 300 -28.13 0.37 -0.49
CA VAL A 300 -28.48 1.45 -1.44
C VAL A 300 -29.96 1.44 -1.76
N TRP A 301 -30.56 0.26 -2.00
CA TRP A 301 -31.97 0.10 -2.21
C TRP A 301 -32.80 0.63 -1.03
N GLY A 302 -32.46 0.22 0.20
CA GLY A 302 -33.19 0.64 1.41
C GLY A 302 -33.11 2.15 1.66
N ILE A 303 -31.93 2.75 1.51
CA ILE A 303 -31.75 4.21 1.62
C ILE A 303 -32.57 4.94 0.55
N GLY A 304 -32.53 4.45 -0.68
CA GLY A 304 -33.27 5.06 -1.78
C GLY A 304 -34.79 4.99 -1.58
N VAL A 305 -35.35 3.89 -1.07
CA VAL A 305 -36.77 3.78 -0.71
C VAL A 305 -37.15 4.82 0.35
N ILE A 306 -36.32 4.99 1.41
CA ILE A 306 -36.58 6.00 2.45
C ILE A 306 -36.63 7.41 1.84
N VAL A 307 -35.64 7.73 0.99
CA VAL A 307 -35.57 9.04 0.31
C VAL A 307 -36.81 9.26 -0.57
N LEU A 308 -37.21 8.25 -1.34
CA LEU A 308 -38.40 8.32 -2.19
C LEU A 308 -39.68 8.53 -1.38
N ILE A 309 -39.85 7.85 -0.25
CA ILE A 309 -40.96 8.05 0.68
C ILE A 309 -41.04 9.51 1.13
N LEU A 310 -39.90 10.07 1.56
CA LEU A 310 -39.79 11.45 2.03
C LEU A 310 -40.16 12.46 0.91
N ILE A 311 -39.61 12.27 -0.29
CA ILE A 311 -39.89 13.15 -1.44
C ILE A 311 -41.36 13.08 -1.80
N THR A 312 -41.94 11.88 -1.91
CA THR A 312 -43.32 11.68 -2.27
C THR A 312 -44.24 12.29 -1.23
N LEU A 313 -43.92 12.16 0.04
CA LEU A 313 -44.69 12.77 1.13
C LEU A 313 -44.70 14.29 1.01
N ILE A 314 -43.52 14.92 0.76
CA ILE A 314 -43.42 16.36 0.55
C ILE A 314 -44.23 16.83 -0.67
N VAL A 315 -44.12 16.12 -1.79
CA VAL A 315 -44.81 16.47 -3.03
C VAL A 315 -46.33 16.31 -2.90
N MET A 316 -46.78 15.32 -2.12
CA MET A 316 -48.22 15.04 -1.97
C MET A 316 -48.90 15.88 -0.87
N LEU A 317 -48.12 16.46 0.05
CA LEU A 317 -48.64 17.31 1.13
C LEU A 317 -49.63 18.40 0.65
N PRO A 318 -49.35 19.15 -0.42
CA PRO A 318 -50.31 20.15 -0.95
C PRO A 318 -51.63 19.54 -1.45
N CYS A 319 -51.59 18.32 -2.03
CA CYS A 319 -52.76 17.62 -2.53
C CYS A 319 -53.66 17.07 -1.40
N LEU A 320 -53.00 16.67 -0.26
CA LEU A 320 -53.72 16.15 0.90
C LEU A 320 -54.33 17.24 1.77
N THR A 321 -53.77 18.46 1.78
CA THR A 321 -54.22 19.57 2.64
C THR A 321 -55.28 20.47 1.98
N LYS A 322 -55.29 20.58 0.64
CA LYS A 322 -56.31 21.36 -0.07
C LYS A 322 -57.72 20.72 0.07
N LYS A 323 -58.74 21.54 0.26
CA LYS A 323 -60.14 21.08 0.23
C LYS A 323 -60.50 20.68 -1.20
N ILE A 324 -61.25 19.58 -1.34
CA ILE A 324 -61.70 19.01 -2.63
C ILE A 324 -62.38 20.06 -3.53
N LYS A 325 -63.11 21.02 -2.92
CA LYS A 325 -63.81 22.10 -3.61
C LYS A 325 -62.83 23.04 -4.34
N ASP A 326 -61.66 23.32 -3.78
CA ASP A 326 -60.65 24.22 -4.37
C ASP A 326 -59.90 23.52 -5.53
N THR A 327 -59.73 22.21 -5.46
CA THR A 327 -59.08 21.41 -6.52
C THR A 327 -60.00 21.26 -7.74
N LEU A 328 -61.30 21.14 -7.55
CA LEU A 328 -62.30 21.08 -8.65
C LEU A 328 -62.50 22.45 -9.33
N SER A 329 -62.46 23.56 -8.58
CA SER A 329 -62.62 24.90 -9.17
C SER A 329 -61.34 25.35 -9.95
N GLU A 330 -60.15 24.87 -9.61
CA GLU A 330 -58.92 25.08 -10.40
C GLU A 330 -58.92 24.30 -11.74
N MET A 331 -59.87 23.38 -11.94
CA MET A 331 -60.00 22.57 -13.17
C MET A 331 -61.04 23.15 -14.15
N GLU A 332 -61.94 24.07 -13.74
CA GLU A 332 -62.94 24.71 -14.60
C GLU A 332 -62.44 26.05 -15.17
N GLY A 333 -61.32 26.56 -14.83
CA GLY A 333 -60.65 27.78 -15.34
C GLY A 333 -59.37 27.49 -16.08
#